data_c67a5fc67e85d705591371b77f9fac86
#
_entry.id   c67a5fc67e85d705591371b77f9fac86
#
_cell.length_a   1.000
_cell.length_b   1.000
_cell.length_c   1.000
_cell.angle_alpha   90.00
_cell.angle_beta   90.00
_cell.angle_gamma   90.00
#
_symmetry.space_group_name_H-M   'P 1'
#
loop_
_entity.id
_entity.type
_entity.pdbx_description
1 polymer ?
#
loop_
_entity_poly.entity_id
_entity_poly.type
_entity_poly.pdbx_seq_one_letter_code
_entity_poly.pdbx_strand_id
1 'polypeptide(L)'
;MHTGEKRRSGSAMAILRIVSTGDPDEAVLHRPAARVREFGPELHRLLDDMLETRRGSMRKAPGVGLAGPQVGVGQRISVIEYPDDEDDPENTMRVYELINPEIVKQKGGEVGQEGCLSIPGIAADVNRSTYVLLKAQDRFGKEYRLKAYDWLARIFQHEIDHLQGVLMTDKAEKLYRLVKNKAGEVEAIPLEEKM
;
A
#
# COMPACT_ATOMS: atom_id res chain seq x y z
N MET A 1 -38.07 19.01 -29.76
CA MET A 1 -37.52 19.40 -28.45
C MET A 1 -36.44 18.40 -28.09
N HIS A 2 -35.17 18.81 -28.28
CA HIS A 2 -34.01 17.99 -27.97
C HIS A 2 -33.59 18.29 -26.52
N THR A 3 -33.83 17.38 -25.62
CA THR A 3 -33.30 17.46 -24.25
C THR A 3 -31.86 16.99 -24.29
N GLY A 4 -30.95 17.96 -24.25
CA GLY A 4 -29.51 17.70 -24.16
C GLY A 4 -29.17 17.08 -22.82
N GLU A 5 -28.77 15.83 -22.86
CA GLU A 5 -28.16 15.10 -21.74
C GLU A 5 -26.78 15.70 -21.46
N LYS A 6 -26.68 16.50 -20.40
CA LYS A 6 -25.41 17.03 -19.91
C LYS A 6 -24.55 15.83 -19.48
N ARG A 7 -23.57 15.45 -20.27
CA ARG A 7 -22.46 14.59 -19.86
C ARG A 7 -21.81 15.24 -18.64
N ARG A 8 -21.92 14.60 -17.48
CA ARG A 8 -21.17 14.97 -16.31
C ARG A 8 -19.68 14.84 -16.67
N SER A 9 -18.95 15.93 -16.63
CA SER A 9 -17.50 15.94 -16.79
C SER A 9 -16.93 15.11 -15.63
N GLY A 10 -16.47 13.91 -15.91
CA GLY A 10 -15.67 13.14 -14.97
C GLY A 10 -14.40 13.95 -14.68
N SER A 11 -14.23 14.37 -13.43
CA SER A 11 -12.97 14.95 -12.97
C SER A 11 -11.88 13.94 -13.26
N ALA A 12 -10.81 14.35 -13.94
CA ALA A 12 -9.65 13.51 -14.16
C ALA A 12 -9.10 13.05 -12.79
N MET A 13 -8.70 11.77 -12.68
CA MET A 13 -8.06 11.25 -11.48
C MET A 13 -6.76 12.03 -11.22
N ALA A 14 -6.49 12.33 -9.95
CA ALA A 14 -5.32 13.09 -9.54
C ALA A 14 -4.18 12.15 -9.13
N ILE A 15 -2.95 12.56 -9.43
CA ILE A 15 -1.74 11.94 -8.86
C ILE A 15 -1.45 12.66 -7.55
N LEU A 16 -1.55 11.94 -6.45
CA LEU A 16 -1.30 12.45 -5.10
C LEU A 16 0.21 12.48 -4.80
N ARG A 17 0.64 13.40 -3.96
CA ARG A 17 2.01 13.39 -3.44
C ARG A 17 2.18 12.23 -2.44
N ILE A 18 3.28 11.51 -2.55
CA ILE A 18 3.66 10.52 -1.55
C ILE A 18 4.48 11.20 -0.48
N VAL A 19 4.06 11.04 0.77
CA VAL A 19 4.80 11.48 1.97
C VAL A 19 5.91 10.48 2.24
N SER A 20 7.12 10.99 2.44
CA SER A 20 8.30 10.17 2.70
C SER A 20 8.92 10.52 4.05
N THR A 21 9.69 9.60 4.60
CA THR A 21 10.53 9.86 5.79
C THR A 21 11.50 11.01 5.47
N GLY A 22 11.63 11.96 6.41
CA GLY A 22 12.35 13.22 6.22
C GLY A 22 11.50 14.37 5.70
N ASP A 23 10.26 14.14 5.26
CA ASP A 23 9.34 15.21 4.87
C ASP A 23 8.81 15.97 6.10
N PRO A 24 8.48 17.27 6.00
CA PRO A 24 7.94 18.05 7.13
C PRO A 24 6.65 17.50 7.73
N ASP A 25 5.88 16.75 6.94
CA ASP A 25 4.59 16.16 7.32
C ASP A 25 4.68 14.63 7.56
N GLU A 26 5.90 14.07 7.66
CA GLU A 26 6.12 12.62 7.91
C GLU A 26 5.42 12.09 9.15
N ALA A 27 5.07 12.95 10.11
CA ALA A 27 4.39 12.56 11.33
C ALA A 27 3.08 11.77 11.09
N VAL A 28 2.47 11.90 9.91
CA VAL A 28 1.29 11.11 9.52
C VAL A 28 1.61 9.63 9.34
N LEU A 29 2.84 9.28 8.95
CA LEU A 29 3.32 7.91 8.77
C LEU A 29 3.49 7.15 10.09
N HIS A 30 3.65 7.86 11.20
CA HIS A 30 3.95 7.32 12.53
C HIS A 30 2.74 7.38 13.49
N ARG A 31 1.56 7.68 12.96
CA ARG A 31 0.33 7.76 13.77
C ARG A 31 -0.70 6.75 13.33
N PRO A 32 -1.41 6.10 14.26
CA PRO A 32 -2.55 5.27 13.90
C PRO A 32 -3.60 6.07 13.13
N ALA A 33 -4.00 5.55 11.97
CA ALA A 33 -5.01 6.14 11.12
C ALA A 33 -6.42 5.98 11.72
N ALA A 34 -7.27 6.98 11.55
CA ALA A 34 -8.63 6.99 12.05
C ALA A 34 -9.54 6.06 11.22
N ARG A 35 -10.51 5.46 11.88
CA ARG A 35 -11.51 4.61 11.21
C ARG A 35 -12.39 5.46 10.27
N VAL A 36 -12.58 4.97 9.05
CA VAL A 36 -13.54 5.54 8.10
C VAL A 36 -14.95 5.28 8.60
N ARG A 37 -15.79 6.31 8.61
CA ARG A 37 -17.20 6.25 9.04
C ARG A 37 -18.17 6.61 7.92
N GLU A 38 -17.71 7.36 6.93
CA GLU A 38 -18.51 7.84 5.81
C GLU A 38 -18.04 7.21 4.50
N PHE A 39 -18.97 6.60 3.78
CA PHE A 39 -18.72 5.83 2.54
C PHE A 39 -19.41 6.55 1.37
N GLY A 40 -18.96 7.78 1.10
CA GLY A 40 -19.54 8.66 0.09
C GLY A 40 -18.63 8.93 -1.09
N PRO A 41 -19.04 9.84 -1.98
CA PRO A 41 -18.30 10.18 -3.21
C PRO A 41 -16.87 10.68 -2.97
N GLU A 42 -16.59 11.30 -1.82
CA GLU A 42 -15.25 11.78 -1.46
C GLU A 42 -14.29 10.63 -1.21
N LEU A 43 -14.74 9.60 -0.46
CA LEU A 43 -13.96 8.37 -0.26
C LEU A 43 -13.71 7.67 -1.59
N HIS A 44 -14.74 7.56 -2.45
CA HIS A 44 -14.60 6.89 -3.74
C HIS A 44 -13.56 7.61 -4.61
N ARG A 45 -13.60 8.93 -4.68
CA ARG A 45 -12.60 9.72 -5.43
C ARG A 45 -11.21 9.53 -4.88
N LEU A 46 -11.07 9.57 -3.55
CA LEU A 46 -9.77 9.36 -2.90
C LEU A 46 -9.18 7.98 -3.22
N LEU A 47 -9.99 6.91 -3.19
CA LEU A 47 -9.55 5.56 -3.55
C LEU A 47 -9.11 5.48 -5.03
N ASP A 48 -9.86 6.12 -5.93
CA ASP A 48 -9.51 6.19 -7.35
C ASP A 48 -8.21 6.96 -7.58
N ASP A 49 -8.03 8.11 -6.91
CA ASP A 49 -6.80 8.92 -6.96
C ASP A 49 -5.60 8.17 -6.36
N MET A 50 -5.80 7.43 -5.28
CA MET A 50 -4.76 6.57 -4.68
C MET A 50 -4.35 5.46 -5.65
N LEU A 51 -5.29 4.80 -6.30
CA LEU A 51 -5.01 3.74 -7.27
C LEU A 51 -4.23 4.28 -8.47
N GLU A 52 -4.61 5.46 -8.98
CA GLU A 52 -3.88 6.11 -10.07
C GLU A 52 -2.47 6.54 -9.63
N THR A 53 -2.33 7.08 -8.41
CA THR A 53 -1.05 7.45 -7.81
C THR A 53 -0.11 6.24 -7.71
N ARG A 54 -0.63 5.11 -7.21
CA ARG A 54 0.11 3.85 -7.15
C ARG A 54 0.58 3.41 -8.54
N ARG A 55 -0.30 3.41 -9.55
CA ARG A 55 0.04 3.07 -10.93
C ARG A 55 1.06 4.01 -11.54
N GLY A 56 0.95 5.31 -11.24
CA GLY A 56 1.92 6.32 -11.65
C GLY A 56 3.30 6.13 -11.00
N SER A 57 3.36 5.67 -9.75
CA SER A 57 4.60 5.41 -9.03
C SER A 57 5.35 4.17 -9.54
N MET A 58 4.64 3.15 -10.05
CA MET A 58 5.25 1.94 -10.63
C MET A 58 6.20 2.22 -11.80
N ARG A 59 6.05 3.35 -12.48
CA ARG A 59 7.00 3.78 -13.53
C ARG A 59 8.37 4.16 -12.96
N LYS A 60 8.47 4.41 -11.64
CA LYS A 60 9.68 4.86 -10.95
C LYS A 60 10.20 3.85 -9.93
N ALA A 61 9.29 3.14 -9.27
CA ALA A 61 9.60 2.10 -8.28
C ALA A 61 8.44 1.10 -8.22
N PRO A 62 8.69 -0.21 -8.17
CA PRO A 62 7.64 -1.22 -8.08
C PRO A 62 6.93 -1.10 -6.73
N GLY A 63 5.69 -0.59 -6.73
CA GLY A 63 4.83 -0.52 -5.57
C GLY A 63 3.51 -1.19 -5.86
N VAL A 64 3.16 -2.23 -5.11
CA VAL A 64 1.92 -3.01 -5.30
C VAL A 64 0.76 -2.49 -4.47
N GLY A 65 1.05 -1.73 -3.39
CA GLY A 65 0.07 -1.16 -2.48
C GLY A 65 0.34 0.32 -2.17
N LEU A 66 -0.67 1.00 -1.63
CA LEU A 66 -0.59 2.38 -1.17
C LEU A 66 -1.63 2.62 -0.07
N ALA A 67 -1.18 3.04 1.11
CA ALA A 67 -2.02 3.34 2.27
C ALA A 67 -2.33 4.83 2.40
N GLY A 68 -3.45 5.17 3.04
CA GLY A 68 -3.88 6.55 3.27
C GLY A 68 -2.80 7.44 3.90
N PRO A 69 -2.11 7.03 4.97
CA PRO A 69 -1.02 7.83 5.55
C PRO A 69 0.09 8.18 4.56
N GLN A 70 0.40 7.32 3.59
CA GLN A 70 1.41 7.58 2.57
C GLN A 70 1.03 8.70 1.59
N VAL A 71 -0.23 9.07 1.51
CA VAL A 71 -0.71 10.23 0.74
C VAL A 71 -1.20 11.36 1.64
N GLY A 72 -0.76 11.38 2.91
CA GLY A 72 -1.09 12.44 3.86
C GLY A 72 -2.50 12.32 4.48
N VAL A 73 -3.21 11.23 4.22
CA VAL A 73 -4.58 11.00 4.71
C VAL A 73 -4.56 10.04 5.89
N GLY A 74 -4.83 10.55 7.08
CA GLY A 74 -4.85 9.77 8.32
C GLY A 74 -6.11 8.91 8.50
N GLN A 75 -6.56 8.23 7.44
CA GLN A 75 -7.71 7.31 7.45
C GLN A 75 -7.27 5.87 7.18
N ARG A 76 -8.02 4.91 7.74
CA ARG A 76 -7.74 3.47 7.58
C ARG A 76 -8.22 2.97 6.23
N ILE A 77 -7.49 3.34 5.19
CA ILE A 77 -7.72 2.94 3.80
C ILE A 77 -6.41 2.50 3.15
N SER A 78 -6.48 1.50 2.28
CA SER A 78 -5.38 1.12 1.40
C SER A 78 -5.91 0.58 0.08
N VAL A 79 -5.18 0.80 -1.00
CA VAL A 79 -5.42 0.23 -2.32
C VAL A 79 -4.24 -0.65 -2.72
N ILE A 80 -4.54 -1.84 -3.21
CA ILE A 80 -3.53 -2.81 -3.64
C ILE A 80 -3.97 -3.34 -5.00
N GLU A 81 -3.04 -3.50 -5.91
CA GLU A 81 -3.28 -4.15 -7.20
C GLU A 81 -2.26 -5.27 -7.36
N TYR A 82 -2.77 -6.50 -7.37
CA TYR A 82 -1.97 -7.71 -7.38
C TYR A 82 -2.73 -8.83 -8.12
N PRO A 83 -2.06 -9.69 -8.89
CA PRO A 83 -2.75 -10.77 -9.59
C PRO A 83 -3.31 -11.82 -8.60
N ASP A 84 -4.48 -12.36 -8.93
CA ASP A 84 -5.05 -13.51 -8.19
C ASP A 84 -4.28 -14.80 -8.52
N ASP A 85 -3.61 -14.85 -9.69
CA ASP A 85 -2.72 -15.93 -10.14
C ASP A 85 -1.39 -15.33 -10.61
N GLU A 86 -0.30 -15.65 -9.93
CA GLU A 86 1.03 -15.14 -10.24
C GLU A 86 1.62 -15.74 -11.54
N ASP A 87 1.11 -16.90 -11.98
CA ASP A 87 1.51 -17.52 -13.23
C ASP A 87 0.79 -16.90 -14.45
N ASP A 88 -0.33 -16.18 -14.22
CA ASP A 88 -1.07 -15.45 -15.26
C ASP A 88 -1.43 -14.01 -14.79
N PRO A 89 -0.42 -13.17 -14.52
CA PRO A 89 -0.66 -11.84 -13.93
C PRO A 89 -1.39 -10.89 -14.87
N GLU A 90 -1.25 -11.03 -16.18
CA GLU A 90 -1.88 -10.12 -17.14
C GLU A 90 -3.41 -10.26 -17.16
N ASN A 91 -3.94 -11.48 -16.96
CA ASN A 91 -5.36 -11.76 -17.02
C ASN A 91 -6.04 -11.82 -15.66
N THR A 92 -5.27 -11.88 -14.57
CA THR A 92 -5.81 -12.07 -13.21
C THR A 92 -5.57 -10.89 -12.28
N MET A 93 -5.12 -9.73 -12.83
CA MET A 93 -4.87 -8.52 -12.06
C MET A 93 -6.13 -8.06 -11.33
N ARG A 94 -6.04 -7.95 -10.01
CA ARG A 94 -7.15 -7.57 -9.14
C ARG A 94 -6.81 -6.36 -8.29
N VAL A 95 -7.80 -5.47 -8.13
CA VAL A 95 -7.76 -4.35 -7.20
C VAL A 95 -8.42 -4.76 -5.88
N TYR A 96 -7.69 -4.55 -4.79
CA TYR A 96 -8.18 -4.72 -3.43
C TYR A 96 -8.28 -3.34 -2.78
N GLU A 97 -9.50 -2.96 -2.38
CA GLU A 97 -9.75 -1.77 -1.58
C GLU A 97 -9.99 -2.21 -0.15
N LEU A 98 -9.06 -1.88 0.73
CA LEU A 98 -9.12 -2.25 2.13
C LEU A 98 -9.54 -1.03 2.95
N ILE A 99 -10.80 -0.93 3.32
CA ILE A 99 -11.27 0.10 4.23
C ILE A 99 -11.49 -0.53 5.62
N ASN A 100 -10.94 0.10 6.65
CA ASN A 100 -10.97 -0.39 8.03
C ASN A 100 -10.47 -1.83 8.19
N PRO A 101 -9.35 -2.24 7.54
CA PRO A 101 -8.91 -3.62 7.59
C PRO A 101 -8.45 -4.04 8.99
N GLU A 102 -8.69 -5.32 9.30
CA GLU A 102 -8.24 -6.01 10.52
C GLU A 102 -7.75 -7.41 10.16
N ILE A 103 -6.58 -7.82 10.70
CA ILE A 103 -6.13 -9.21 10.61
C ILE A 103 -6.85 -9.99 11.69
N VAL A 104 -7.72 -10.93 11.26
CA VAL A 104 -8.51 -11.79 12.16
C VAL A 104 -7.74 -13.03 12.57
N LYS A 105 -6.90 -13.54 11.65
CA LYS A 105 -6.07 -14.74 11.86
C LYS A 105 -4.82 -14.65 11.02
N GLN A 106 -3.73 -15.13 11.59
CA GLN A 106 -2.45 -15.24 10.87
C GLN A 106 -1.73 -16.53 11.27
N LYS A 107 -0.91 -17.06 10.37
CA LYS A 107 -0.14 -18.29 10.58
C LYS A 107 1.14 -18.26 9.75
N GLY A 108 2.10 -19.09 10.17
CA GLY A 108 3.39 -19.21 9.52
C GLY A 108 4.27 -17.99 9.78
N GLY A 109 5.40 -17.98 9.14
CA GLY A 109 6.36 -16.87 9.19
C GLY A 109 7.45 -17.09 8.17
N GLU A 110 7.76 -16.05 7.39
CA GLU A 110 8.83 -16.07 6.40
C GLU A 110 9.47 -14.69 6.33
N VAL A 111 10.80 -14.68 6.38
CA VAL A 111 11.60 -13.47 6.17
C VAL A 111 11.67 -13.20 4.68
N GLY A 112 11.35 -11.97 4.28
CA GLY A 112 11.47 -11.53 2.91
C GLY A 112 11.77 -10.05 2.82
N GLN A 113 12.38 -9.66 1.72
CA GLN A 113 12.80 -8.28 1.51
C GLN A 113 11.62 -7.43 1.05
N GLU A 114 11.43 -6.30 1.73
CA GLU A 114 10.40 -5.31 1.43
C GLU A 114 11.02 -3.97 1.06
N GLY A 115 10.33 -3.22 0.19
CA GLY A 115 10.56 -1.81 -0.08
C GLY A 115 9.30 -1.00 0.22
N CYS A 116 9.45 0.31 0.39
CA CYS A 116 8.33 1.21 0.65
C CYS A 116 8.50 2.53 -0.10
N LEU A 117 7.44 3.01 -0.75
CA LEU A 117 7.43 4.30 -1.44
C LEU A 117 7.72 5.48 -0.51
N SER A 118 7.32 5.36 0.76
CA SER A 118 7.58 6.36 1.80
C SER A 118 8.98 6.30 2.40
N ILE A 119 9.79 5.29 2.05
CA ILE A 119 11.17 5.12 2.52
C ILE A 119 12.08 4.86 1.31
N PRO A 120 12.27 5.86 0.45
CA PRO A 120 13.00 5.67 -0.80
C PRO A 120 14.47 5.27 -0.55
N GLY A 121 14.95 4.33 -1.35
CA GLY A 121 16.35 3.89 -1.30
C GLY A 121 16.71 2.95 -0.16
N ILE A 122 15.72 2.48 0.60
CA ILE A 122 15.89 1.49 1.67
C ILE A 122 15.07 0.23 1.35
N ALA A 123 15.66 -0.92 1.63
CA ALA A 123 14.96 -2.19 1.70
C ALA A 123 15.16 -2.79 3.10
N ALA A 124 14.23 -3.65 3.50
CA ALA A 124 14.22 -4.28 4.82
C ALA A 124 13.86 -5.76 4.71
N ASP A 125 14.61 -6.61 5.39
CA ASP A 125 14.19 -7.99 5.63
C ASP A 125 13.21 -8.01 6.81
N VAL A 126 11.97 -8.41 6.53
CA VAL A 126 10.88 -8.41 7.51
C VAL A 126 10.25 -9.80 7.57
N ASN A 127 10.10 -10.32 8.78
CA ASN A 127 9.35 -11.55 9.01
C ASN A 127 7.85 -11.28 8.97
N ARG A 128 7.14 -11.97 8.07
CA ARG A 128 5.69 -11.85 7.89
C ARG A 128 5.01 -13.21 7.92
N SER A 129 3.79 -13.23 8.41
CA SER A 129 2.97 -14.44 8.33
C SER A 129 2.71 -14.81 6.88
N THR A 130 2.86 -16.10 6.55
CA THR A 130 2.61 -16.64 5.20
C THR A 130 1.13 -16.86 4.89
N TYR A 131 0.27 -16.74 5.90
CA TYR A 131 -1.18 -16.77 5.76
C TYR A 131 -1.83 -15.70 6.63
N VAL A 132 -2.76 -14.95 6.06
CA VAL A 132 -3.63 -14.03 6.80
C VAL A 132 -5.09 -14.20 6.38
N LEU A 133 -5.99 -14.08 7.36
CA LEU A 133 -7.42 -13.88 7.15
C LEU A 133 -7.73 -12.44 7.55
N LEU A 134 -8.19 -11.64 6.60
CA LEU A 134 -8.61 -10.27 6.81
C LEU A 134 -10.11 -10.15 6.93
N LYS A 135 -10.55 -9.15 7.70
CA LYS A 135 -11.87 -8.51 7.63
C LYS A 135 -11.65 -7.08 7.18
N ALA A 136 -12.41 -6.60 6.19
CA ALA A 136 -12.35 -5.23 5.69
C ALA A 136 -13.74 -4.80 5.21
N GLN A 137 -13.86 -3.53 4.80
CA GLN A 137 -15.04 -2.98 4.13
C GLN A 137 -14.65 -2.54 2.71
N ASP A 138 -15.58 -2.67 1.77
CA ASP A 138 -15.45 -2.10 0.44
C ASP A 138 -15.80 -0.60 0.44
N ARG A 139 -15.67 0.07 -0.72
CA ARG A 139 -15.96 1.51 -0.86
C ARG A 139 -17.41 1.91 -0.51
N PHE A 140 -18.31 0.93 -0.43
CA PHE A 140 -19.72 1.13 -0.06
C PHE A 140 -20.00 0.80 1.41
N GLY A 141 -18.97 0.46 2.20
CA GLY A 141 -19.08 0.10 3.61
C GLY A 141 -19.50 -1.34 3.87
N LYS A 142 -19.66 -2.16 2.82
CA LYS A 142 -20.02 -3.57 2.97
C LYS A 142 -18.84 -4.37 3.49
N GLU A 143 -19.02 -5.09 4.58
CA GLU A 143 -18.00 -5.96 5.15
C GLU A 143 -17.75 -7.20 4.28
N TYR A 144 -16.48 -7.57 4.16
CA TYR A 144 -16.05 -8.80 3.51
C TYR A 144 -14.84 -9.40 4.20
N ARG A 145 -14.52 -10.64 3.86
CA ARG A 145 -13.33 -11.34 4.35
C ARG A 145 -12.50 -11.84 3.19
N LEU A 146 -11.19 -11.76 3.36
CA LEU A 146 -10.20 -12.25 2.39
C LEU A 146 -9.21 -13.19 3.08
N LYS A 147 -8.86 -14.26 2.38
CA LYS A 147 -7.71 -15.08 2.70
C LYS A 147 -6.58 -14.68 1.76
N ALA A 148 -5.39 -14.51 2.29
CA ALA A 148 -4.20 -14.29 1.48
C ALA A 148 -3.07 -15.19 1.94
N TYR A 149 -2.21 -15.53 1.01
CA TYR A 149 -1.08 -16.42 1.19
C TYR A 149 0.19 -15.75 0.69
N ASP A 150 1.32 -16.15 1.19
CA ASP A 150 2.66 -15.84 0.76
C ASP A 150 2.88 -14.35 0.46
N TRP A 151 3.17 -13.98 -0.77
CA TRP A 151 3.47 -12.58 -1.12
C TRP A 151 2.27 -11.63 -0.94
N LEU A 152 1.07 -12.05 -1.31
CA LEU A 152 -0.15 -11.25 -1.07
C LEU A 152 -0.43 -11.07 0.43
N ALA A 153 -0.16 -12.08 1.25
CA ALA A 153 -0.27 -11.97 2.70
C ALA A 153 0.74 -10.96 3.27
N ARG A 154 1.96 -10.92 2.72
CA ARG A 154 2.99 -9.92 3.06
C ARG A 154 2.53 -8.51 2.73
N ILE A 155 2.02 -8.29 1.51
CA ILE A 155 1.53 -6.98 1.07
C ILE A 155 0.43 -6.47 2.01
N PHE A 156 -0.55 -7.31 2.34
CA PHE A 156 -1.64 -6.89 3.24
C PHE A 156 -1.13 -6.52 4.63
N GLN A 157 -0.16 -7.24 5.17
CA GLN A 157 0.45 -6.91 6.46
C GLN A 157 1.22 -5.59 6.40
N HIS A 158 1.97 -5.35 5.32
CA HIS A 158 2.70 -4.10 5.09
C HIS A 158 1.75 -2.89 5.06
N GLU A 159 0.67 -2.98 4.27
CA GLU A 159 -0.30 -1.89 4.17
C GLU A 159 -1.06 -1.65 5.48
N ILE A 160 -1.39 -2.70 6.23
CA ILE A 160 -2.05 -2.58 7.53
C ILE A 160 -1.11 -1.96 8.58
N ASP A 161 0.19 -2.24 8.51
CA ASP A 161 1.18 -1.58 9.38
C ASP A 161 1.17 -0.07 9.18
N HIS A 162 1.15 0.43 7.93
CA HIS A 162 0.99 1.86 7.67
C HIS A 162 -0.25 2.46 8.34
N LEU A 163 -1.36 1.71 8.38
CA LEU A 163 -2.59 2.16 9.05
C LEU A 163 -2.48 2.15 10.58
N GLN A 164 -1.47 1.51 11.12
CA GLN A 164 -1.15 1.48 12.56
C GLN A 164 -0.05 2.46 12.93
N GLY A 165 0.52 3.19 11.95
CA GLY A 165 1.66 4.09 12.14
C GLY A 165 2.98 3.35 12.29
N VAL A 166 3.08 2.15 11.72
CA VAL A 166 4.27 1.28 11.76
C VAL A 166 4.88 1.20 10.38
N LEU A 167 6.17 1.37 10.27
CA LEU A 167 6.92 1.25 9.03
C LEU A 167 7.67 -0.10 8.97
N MET A 168 8.05 -0.54 7.77
CA MET A 168 8.85 -1.76 7.61
C MET A 168 10.17 -1.70 8.37
N THR A 169 10.75 -0.50 8.54
CA THR A 169 11.96 -0.26 9.30
C THR A 169 11.83 -0.54 10.78
N ASP A 170 10.62 -0.42 11.35
CA ASP A 170 10.35 -0.71 12.77
C ASP A 170 10.30 -2.22 13.05
N LYS A 171 10.13 -3.04 12.00
CA LYS A 171 10.04 -4.50 12.05
C LYS A 171 11.21 -5.21 11.38
N ALA A 172 12.15 -4.45 10.83
CA ALA A 172 13.26 -4.99 10.07
C ALA A 172 14.19 -5.84 10.94
N GLU A 173 14.47 -7.07 10.51
CA GLU A 173 15.58 -7.87 11.02
C GLU A 173 16.91 -7.38 10.45
N LYS A 174 16.88 -6.84 9.22
CA LYS A 174 18.03 -6.26 8.53
C LYS A 174 17.61 -5.17 7.58
N LEU A 175 18.42 -4.11 7.52
CA LEU A 175 18.22 -2.99 6.61
C LEU A 175 19.28 -2.95 5.53
N TYR A 176 18.89 -2.47 4.35
CA TYR A 176 19.77 -2.33 3.20
C TYR A 176 19.57 -0.96 2.56
N ARG A 177 20.69 -0.38 2.09
CA ARG A 177 20.65 0.76 1.18
C ARG A 177 20.61 0.25 -0.25
N LEU A 178 19.65 0.73 -1.02
CA LEU A 178 19.56 0.45 -2.45
C LEU A 178 20.42 1.44 -3.23
N VAL A 179 21.40 0.96 -3.95
CA VAL A 179 22.31 1.76 -4.79
C VAL A 179 22.29 1.27 -6.22
N LYS A 180 22.45 2.17 -7.17
CA LYS A 180 22.66 1.79 -8.57
C LYS A 180 24.15 1.56 -8.81
N ASN A 181 24.52 0.39 -9.28
CA ASN A 181 25.87 0.09 -9.71
C ASN A 181 26.20 0.75 -11.07
N LYS A 182 27.43 0.60 -11.53
CA LYS A 182 27.89 1.19 -12.81
C LYS A 182 27.15 0.65 -14.04
N ALA A 183 26.54 -0.53 -13.93
CA ALA A 183 25.70 -1.12 -14.98
C ALA A 183 24.26 -0.62 -14.95
N GLY A 184 23.88 0.16 -13.92
CA GLY A 184 22.52 0.67 -13.72
C GLY A 184 21.60 -0.29 -12.97
N GLU A 185 22.10 -1.41 -12.49
CA GLU A 185 21.37 -2.40 -11.70
C GLU A 185 21.29 -1.94 -10.25
N VAL A 186 20.19 -2.30 -9.57
CA VAL A 186 19.98 -1.97 -8.15
C VAL A 186 20.59 -3.06 -7.29
N GLU A 187 21.54 -2.67 -6.43
CA GLU A 187 22.15 -3.54 -5.43
C GLU A 187 21.70 -3.14 -4.03
N ALA A 188 21.42 -4.14 -3.18
CA ALA A 188 21.08 -3.95 -1.78
C ALA A 188 22.33 -4.12 -0.91
N ILE A 189 22.87 -3.02 -0.39
CA ILE A 189 24.04 -3.01 0.49
C ILE A 189 23.55 -3.01 1.94
N PRO A 190 23.94 -4.01 2.77
CA PRO A 190 23.57 -4.04 4.17
C PRO A 190 23.97 -2.74 4.88
N LEU A 191 23.08 -2.19 5.67
CA LEU A 191 23.40 -1.12 6.61
C LEU A 191 24.01 -1.78 7.85
N GLU A 192 25.22 -1.36 8.22
CA GLU A 192 25.84 -1.82 9.45
C GLU A 192 25.00 -1.35 10.64
N GLU A 193 24.72 -2.27 11.57
CA GLU A 193 24.15 -1.89 12.87
C GLU A 193 25.10 -0.89 13.53
N LYS A 194 24.59 0.30 13.88
CA LYS A 194 25.33 1.16 14.79
C LYS A 194 25.37 0.44 16.14
N MET A 195 26.52 -0.10 16.50
CA MET A 195 26.82 -0.56 17.88
C MET A 195 26.59 0.58 18.89
#